data_6d5edc5fea50a0db9a9cae808a51e8a7
#
_entry.id   6d5edc5fea50a0db9a9cae808a51e8a7
#
_cell.length_a   1.000
_cell.length_b   1.000
_cell.length_c   1.000
_cell.angle_alpha   90.00
_cell.angle_beta   90.00
_cell.angle_gamma   90.00
#
_symmetry.space_group_name_H-M   'P 1'
#
loop_
_entity.id
_entity.type
_entity.pdbx_description
1 polymer ?
#
loop_
_entity_poly.entity_id
_entity_poly.type
_entity_poly.pdbx_seq_one_letter_code
_entity_poly.pdbx_strand_id
1 'polypeptide(L)'
;MSTIGSVSSLMTVLLTAVAAISLLVGGIGIMNIMLVSVTERIKEIGLRMAIGATPFMILSQFMLESIVLSTVGGAIGVIFGIATGQTIGAVQHWPIVIEVSSAAMSFGFSAVVGMFFGFYPAYRASKLNPIDCLRYE
;
A
#
# COMPACT_ATOMS: atom_id res chain seq x y z
N MET A 1 9.77 25.74 30.21
CA MET A 1 9.33 25.55 28.81
C MET A 1 9.99 24.37 28.11
N SER A 2 11.16 23.89 28.53
CA SER A 2 11.87 22.76 27.92
C SER A 2 11.19 21.36 28.10
N THR A 3 10.57 21.11 29.24
CA THR A 3 9.93 19.80 29.53
C THR A 3 8.70 19.53 28.71
N ILE A 4 7.85 20.51 28.43
CA ILE A 4 6.65 20.35 27.57
C ILE A 4 7.07 20.06 26.13
N GLY A 5 8.09 20.77 25.64
CA GLY A 5 8.64 20.52 24.29
C GLY A 5 9.24 19.13 24.15
N SER A 6 9.95 18.64 25.16
CA SER A 6 10.53 17.28 25.16
C SER A 6 9.45 16.19 25.18
N VAL A 7 8.40 16.37 25.98
CA VAL A 7 7.28 15.41 26.03
C VAL A 7 6.52 15.40 24.69
N SER A 8 6.24 16.55 24.10
CA SER A 8 5.59 16.64 22.78
C SER A 8 6.42 15.95 21.69
N SER A 9 7.74 16.20 21.69
CA SER A 9 8.66 15.54 20.75
C SER A 9 8.69 14.03 20.90
N LEU A 10 8.75 13.53 22.14
CA LEU A 10 8.70 12.09 22.42
C LEU A 10 7.39 11.46 21.94
N MET A 11 6.24 12.11 22.18
CA MET A 11 4.95 11.63 21.70
C MET A 11 4.91 11.58 20.17
N THR A 12 5.41 12.60 19.49
CA THR A 12 5.48 12.63 18.03
C THR A 12 6.35 11.48 17.48
N VAL A 13 7.51 11.24 18.07
CA VAL A 13 8.40 10.14 17.67
C VAL A 13 7.73 8.79 17.87
N LEU A 14 7.09 8.58 19.02
CA LEU A 14 6.37 7.32 19.30
C LEU A 14 5.22 7.10 18.31
N LEU A 15 4.40 8.10 18.06
CA LEU A 15 3.30 8.02 17.11
C LEU A 15 3.79 7.75 15.68
N THR A 16 4.88 8.42 15.28
CA THR A 16 5.50 8.19 13.97
C THR A 16 6.06 6.77 13.85
N ALA A 17 6.69 6.24 14.90
CA ALA A 17 7.19 4.87 14.92
C ALA A 17 6.04 3.85 14.79
N VAL A 18 4.95 4.02 15.53
CA VAL A 18 3.76 3.17 15.44
C VAL A 18 3.15 3.23 14.03
N ALA A 19 3.03 4.43 13.46
CA ALA A 19 2.53 4.62 12.10
C ALA A 19 3.43 3.92 11.05
N ALA A 20 4.75 4.03 11.18
CA ALA A 20 5.71 3.37 10.30
C ALA A 20 5.61 1.84 10.37
N ILE A 21 5.51 1.28 11.57
CA ILE A 21 5.33 -0.17 11.76
C ILE A 21 3.99 -0.63 11.15
N SER A 22 2.90 0.10 11.41
CA SER A 22 1.58 -0.20 10.85
C SER A 22 1.60 -0.20 9.33
N LEU A 23 2.32 0.76 8.73
CA LEU A 23 2.49 0.86 7.29
C LEU A 23 3.30 -0.30 6.70
N LEU A 24 4.37 -0.73 7.37
CA LEU A 24 5.16 -1.91 6.98
C LEU A 24 4.29 -3.17 7.00
N VAL A 25 3.51 -3.36 8.06
CA VAL A 25 2.59 -4.51 8.16
C VAL A 25 1.53 -4.47 7.05
N GLY A 26 0.95 -3.29 6.78
CA GLY A 26 0.02 -3.10 5.67
C GLY A 26 0.65 -3.38 4.29
N GLY A 27 1.88 -2.93 4.08
CA GLY A 27 2.64 -3.19 2.86
C GLY A 27 2.95 -4.68 2.65
N ILE A 28 3.33 -5.40 3.72
CA ILE A 28 3.49 -6.86 3.69
C ILE A 28 2.16 -7.54 3.36
N GLY A 29 1.04 -7.01 3.87
CA GLY A 29 -0.30 -7.47 3.53
C GLY A 29 -0.59 -7.37 2.02
N ILE A 30 -0.29 -6.23 1.40
CA ILE A 30 -0.40 -6.03 -0.06
C ILE A 30 0.48 -7.05 -0.79
N MET A 31 1.73 -7.21 -0.39
CA MET A 31 2.65 -8.16 -1.00
C MET A 31 2.12 -9.59 -0.95
N ASN A 32 1.57 -10.02 0.19
CA ASN A 32 1.03 -11.36 0.36
C ASN A 32 -0.22 -11.59 -0.52
N ILE A 33 -1.14 -10.62 -0.57
CA ILE A 33 -2.32 -10.67 -1.45
C ILE A 33 -1.89 -10.79 -2.91
N MET A 34 -0.91 -10.00 -3.33
CA MET A 34 -0.39 -10.03 -4.69
C MET A 34 0.31 -11.36 -5.03
N LEU A 35 1.08 -11.94 -4.09
CA LEU A 35 1.69 -13.26 -4.29
C LEU A 35 0.65 -14.35 -4.48
N VAL A 36 -0.43 -14.33 -3.70
CA VAL A 36 -1.56 -15.26 -3.86
C VAL A 36 -2.23 -15.04 -5.21
N SER A 37 -2.53 -13.79 -5.57
CA SER A 37 -3.13 -13.44 -6.86
C SER A 37 -2.30 -13.94 -8.05
N VAL A 38 -0.97 -13.79 -7.99
CA VAL A 38 -0.05 -14.31 -9.02
C VAL A 38 -0.13 -15.84 -9.10
N THR A 39 -0.12 -16.54 -7.96
CA THR A 39 -0.17 -18.01 -7.94
C THR A 39 -1.50 -18.56 -8.46
N GLU A 40 -2.60 -17.91 -8.14
CA GLU A 40 -3.94 -18.29 -8.65
C GLU A 40 -4.08 -18.07 -10.17
N ARG A 41 -3.34 -17.10 -10.73
CA ARG A 41 -3.39 -16.72 -12.15
C ARG A 41 -2.20 -17.24 -12.97
N ILE A 42 -1.42 -18.18 -12.48
CA ILE A 42 -0.22 -18.69 -13.17
C ILE A 42 -0.55 -19.15 -14.60
N LYS A 43 -1.63 -19.93 -14.79
CA LYS A 43 -2.05 -20.42 -16.13
C LYS A 43 -2.45 -19.27 -17.07
N GLU A 44 -3.13 -18.26 -16.55
CA GLU A 44 -3.53 -17.08 -17.31
C GLU A 44 -2.31 -16.26 -17.75
N ILE A 45 -1.35 -16.05 -16.84
CA ILE A 45 -0.08 -15.38 -17.15
C ILE A 45 0.69 -16.15 -18.21
N GLY A 46 0.80 -17.47 -18.06
CA GLY A 46 1.46 -18.34 -19.02
C GLY A 46 0.83 -18.28 -20.41
N LEU A 47 -0.51 -18.29 -20.48
CA LEU A 47 -1.23 -18.14 -21.74
C LEU A 47 -0.96 -16.79 -22.41
N ARG A 48 -1.00 -15.68 -21.65
CA ARG A 48 -0.69 -14.34 -22.17
C ARG A 48 0.74 -14.27 -22.73
N MET A 49 1.72 -14.83 -22.03
CA MET A 49 3.09 -14.88 -22.50
C MET A 49 3.25 -15.76 -23.75
N ALA A 50 2.53 -16.90 -23.83
CA ALA A 50 2.55 -17.78 -24.99
C ALA A 50 2.00 -17.13 -26.26
N ILE A 51 1.04 -16.21 -26.15
CA ILE A 51 0.47 -15.44 -27.28
C ILE A 51 1.21 -14.12 -27.53
N GLY A 52 2.36 -13.87 -26.84
CA GLY A 52 3.26 -12.77 -27.15
C GLY A 52 3.30 -11.62 -26.16
N ALA A 53 2.69 -11.75 -24.97
CA ALA A 53 2.86 -10.73 -23.94
C ALA A 53 4.30 -10.69 -23.44
N THR A 54 4.87 -9.48 -23.39
CA THR A 54 6.23 -9.27 -22.89
C THR A 54 6.27 -9.32 -21.35
N PRO A 55 7.41 -9.67 -20.74
CA PRO A 55 7.58 -9.59 -19.27
C PRO A 55 7.24 -8.21 -18.69
N PHE A 56 7.53 -7.15 -19.46
CA PHE A 56 7.20 -5.78 -19.03
C PHE A 56 5.68 -5.53 -18.97
N MET A 57 4.91 -6.10 -19.88
CA MET A 57 3.44 -6.00 -19.87
C MET A 57 2.85 -6.67 -18.63
N ILE A 58 3.37 -7.85 -18.27
CA ILE A 58 2.96 -8.55 -17.04
C ILE A 58 3.37 -7.75 -15.80
N LEU A 59 4.63 -7.28 -15.74
CA LEU A 59 5.11 -6.45 -14.64
C LEU A 59 4.23 -5.22 -14.44
N SER A 60 3.97 -4.45 -15.51
CA SER A 60 3.18 -3.22 -15.43
C SER A 60 1.75 -3.46 -15.01
N GLN A 61 1.13 -4.56 -15.44
CA GLN A 61 -0.21 -4.95 -15.04
C GLN A 61 -0.32 -5.17 -13.53
N PHE A 62 0.56 -6.01 -12.96
CA PHE A 62 0.55 -6.29 -11.53
C PHE A 62 0.99 -5.09 -10.68
N MET A 63 1.89 -4.24 -11.21
CA MET A 63 2.24 -2.97 -10.57
C MET A 63 1.04 -2.03 -10.49
N LEU A 64 0.27 -1.88 -11.57
CA LEU A 64 -0.96 -1.09 -11.55
C LEU A 64 -1.97 -1.64 -10.55
N GLU A 65 -2.14 -2.96 -10.49
CA GLU A 65 -3.05 -3.60 -9.54
C GLU A 65 -2.65 -3.28 -8.09
N SER A 66 -1.37 -3.34 -7.73
CA SER A 66 -0.90 -2.99 -6.39
C SER A 66 -1.05 -1.50 -6.06
N ILE A 67 -0.82 -0.60 -7.02
CA ILE A 67 -1.03 0.84 -6.86
C ILE A 67 -2.52 1.14 -6.65
N VAL A 68 -3.40 0.52 -7.41
CA VAL A 68 -4.86 0.70 -7.24
C VAL A 68 -5.30 0.22 -5.87
N LEU A 69 -4.87 -0.96 -5.42
CA LEU A 69 -5.19 -1.49 -4.08
C LEU A 69 -4.74 -0.53 -2.98
N SER A 70 -3.50 -0.04 -3.06
CA SER A 70 -2.95 0.87 -2.04
C SER A 70 -3.60 2.25 -2.06
N THR A 71 -3.91 2.80 -3.24
CA THR A 71 -4.56 4.11 -3.35
C THR A 71 -6.01 4.06 -2.87
N VAL A 72 -6.75 3.00 -3.16
CA VAL A 72 -8.11 2.77 -2.61
C VAL A 72 -8.04 2.65 -1.09
N GLY A 73 -7.14 1.81 -0.57
CA GLY A 73 -6.92 1.70 0.87
C GLY A 73 -6.51 3.02 1.52
N GLY A 74 -5.61 3.77 0.87
CA GLY A 74 -5.16 5.09 1.32
C GLY A 74 -6.30 6.12 1.34
N ALA A 75 -7.16 6.15 0.32
CA ALA A 75 -8.33 7.02 0.28
C ALA A 75 -9.31 6.70 1.42
N ILE A 76 -9.59 5.43 1.64
CA ILE A 76 -10.42 4.97 2.77
C ILE A 76 -9.77 5.38 4.09
N GLY A 77 -8.47 5.17 4.26
CA GLY A 77 -7.71 5.55 5.45
C GLY A 77 -7.77 7.06 5.74
N VAL A 78 -7.63 7.90 4.72
CA VAL A 78 -7.76 9.36 4.85
C VAL A 78 -9.17 9.76 5.29
N ILE A 79 -10.22 9.18 4.68
CA ILE A 79 -11.61 9.45 5.05
C ILE A 79 -11.87 9.05 6.51
N PHE A 80 -11.45 7.86 6.92
CA PHE A 80 -11.60 7.41 8.30
C PHE A 80 -10.78 8.26 9.28
N GLY A 81 -9.56 8.65 8.92
CA GLY A 81 -8.71 9.52 9.73
C GLY A 81 -9.35 10.88 9.97
N ILE A 82 -9.89 11.49 8.93
CA ILE A 82 -10.63 12.77 9.01
C ILE A 82 -11.87 12.63 9.89
N ALA A 83 -12.68 11.62 9.63
CA ALA A 83 -13.93 11.39 10.38
C ALA A 83 -13.65 11.16 11.88
N THR A 84 -12.66 10.32 12.19
CA THR A 84 -12.24 10.03 13.57
C THR A 84 -11.70 11.30 14.26
N GLY A 85 -10.84 12.05 13.57
CA GLY A 85 -10.29 13.30 14.09
C GLY A 85 -11.40 14.30 14.43
N GLN A 86 -12.32 14.55 13.51
CA GLN A 86 -13.45 15.46 13.75
C GLN A 86 -14.34 15.01 14.90
N THR A 87 -14.61 13.71 15.01
CA THR A 87 -15.44 13.16 16.09
C THR A 87 -14.78 13.37 17.45
N ILE A 88 -13.48 13.07 17.56
CA ILE A 88 -12.74 13.27 18.80
C ILE A 88 -12.66 14.77 19.17
N GLY A 89 -12.41 15.64 18.17
CA GLY A 89 -12.38 17.06 18.37
C GLY A 89 -13.71 17.60 18.91
N ALA A 90 -14.84 17.15 18.36
CA ALA A 90 -16.16 17.55 18.80
C ALA A 90 -16.47 17.09 20.24
N VAL A 91 -16.11 15.85 20.59
CA VAL A 91 -16.36 15.29 21.93
C VAL A 91 -15.45 15.94 22.99
N GLN A 92 -14.19 16.18 22.65
CA GLN A 92 -13.21 16.73 23.59
C GLN A 92 -13.16 18.28 23.60
N HIS A 93 -13.93 18.92 22.74
CA HIS A 93 -13.91 20.39 22.51
C HIS A 93 -12.51 20.89 22.14
N TRP A 94 -11.71 20.06 21.45
CA TRP A 94 -10.39 20.45 20.95
C TRP A 94 -10.48 20.99 19.53
N PRO A 95 -9.82 22.13 19.23
CA PRO A 95 -9.77 22.65 17.88
C PRO A 95 -8.86 21.75 17.02
N ILE A 96 -9.45 20.84 16.25
CA ILE A 96 -8.70 20.02 15.30
C ILE A 96 -8.71 20.72 13.94
N VAL A 97 -7.51 21.09 13.49
CA VAL A 97 -7.30 21.64 12.14
C VAL A 97 -6.84 20.49 11.23
N ILE A 98 -7.67 20.15 10.26
CA ILE A 98 -7.31 19.18 9.24
C ILE A 98 -6.65 19.91 8.09
N GLU A 99 -5.36 19.66 7.92
CA GLU A 99 -4.58 20.25 6.86
C GLU A 99 -4.67 19.39 5.60
N VAL A 100 -5.13 19.98 4.50
CA VAL A 100 -5.29 19.29 3.19
C VAL A 100 -3.94 18.76 2.69
N SER A 101 -2.85 19.45 2.95
CA SER A 101 -1.50 19.02 2.59
C SER A 101 -1.13 17.69 3.26
N SER A 102 -1.46 17.51 4.53
CA SER A 102 -1.22 16.26 5.27
C SER A 102 -2.04 15.10 4.71
N ALA A 103 -3.29 15.34 4.34
CA ALA A 103 -4.14 14.35 3.69
C ALA A 103 -3.60 13.94 2.31
N ALA A 104 -3.16 14.90 1.50
CA ALA A 104 -2.57 14.66 0.19
C ALA A 104 -1.22 13.90 0.30
N MET A 105 -0.39 14.26 1.27
CA MET A 105 0.87 13.53 1.54
C MET A 105 0.61 12.09 1.96
N SER A 106 -0.35 11.85 2.85
CA SER A 106 -0.72 10.50 3.30
C SER A 106 -1.22 9.63 2.14
N PHE A 107 -2.04 10.20 1.27
CA PHE A 107 -2.52 9.53 0.06
C PHE A 107 -1.38 9.21 -0.91
N GLY A 108 -0.50 10.18 -1.19
CA GLY A 108 0.67 9.97 -2.05
C GLY A 108 1.62 8.92 -1.48
N PHE A 109 1.83 8.93 -0.15
CA PHE A 109 2.67 7.95 0.51
C PHE A 109 2.10 6.53 0.42
N SER A 110 0.77 6.36 0.50
CA SER A 110 0.14 5.04 0.32
C SER A 110 0.39 4.47 -1.07
N ALA A 111 0.38 5.30 -2.11
CA ALA A 111 0.71 4.87 -3.47
C ALA A 111 2.16 4.40 -3.60
N VAL A 112 3.10 5.12 -2.97
CA VAL A 112 4.53 4.75 -2.93
C VAL A 112 4.72 3.39 -2.24
N VAL A 113 4.02 3.17 -1.12
CA VAL A 113 4.05 1.89 -0.41
C VAL A 113 3.51 0.75 -1.27
N GLY A 114 2.38 0.95 -1.94
CA GLY A 114 1.84 -0.03 -2.88
C GLY A 114 2.80 -0.37 -4.00
N MET A 115 3.48 0.63 -4.55
CA MET A 115 4.50 0.44 -5.58
C MET A 115 5.69 -0.37 -5.03
N PHE A 116 6.17 -0.05 -3.84
CA PHE A 116 7.33 -0.72 -3.24
C PHE A 116 7.03 -2.19 -2.92
N PHE A 117 5.94 -2.46 -2.22
CA PHE A 117 5.58 -3.83 -1.82
C PHE A 117 4.96 -4.65 -2.96
N GLY A 118 4.36 -4.02 -3.96
CA GLY A 118 3.83 -4.67 -5.16
C GLY A 118 4.90 -5.03 -6.19
N PHE A 119 6.08 -4.39 -6.12
CA PHE A 119 7.15 -4.64 -7.09
C PHE A 119 7.65 -6.09 -7.06
N TYR A 120 7.90 -6.65 -5.89
CA TYR A 120 8.43 -8.01 -5.78
C TYR A 120 7.50 -9.08 -6.39
N PRO A 121 6.21 -9.17 -6.04
CA PRO A 121 5.29 -10.12 -6.66
C PRO A 121 5.10 -9.87 -8.16
N ALA A 122 5.02 -8.61 -8.60
CA ALA A 122 4.91 -8.26 -10.01
C ALA A 122 6.14 -8.69 -10.81
N TYR A 123 7.33 -8.47 -10.28
CA TYR A 123 8.58 -8.93 -10.87
C TYR A 123 8.64 -10.46 -10.96
N ARG A 124 8.22 -11.16 -9.89
CA ARG A 124 8.16 -12.62 -9.89
C ARG A 124 7.20 -13.16 -10.96
N ALA A 125 6.03 -12.52 -11.12
CA ALA A 125 5.08 -12.87 -12.17
C ALA A 125 5.66 -12.68 -13.58
N SER A 126 6.41 -11.61 -13.81
CA SER A 126 7.02 -11.30 -15.11
C SER A 126 8.15 -12.24 -15.54
N LYS A 127 8.70 -13.01 -14.60
CA LYS A 127 9.79 -13.97 -14.83
C LYS A 127 9.32 -15.42 -14.97
N LEU A 128 8.03 -15.66 -14.94
CA LEU A 128 7.47 -17.00 -15.13
C LEU A 128 7.76 -17.52 -16.55
N ASN A 129 8.06 -18.82 -16.65
CA ASN A 129 8.23 -19.48 -17.93
C ASN A 129 6.86 -19.95 -18.44
N PRO A 130 6.42 -19.56 -19.66
CA PRO A 130 5.12 -19.96 -20.21
C PRO A 130 4.88 -21.46 -20.22
N ILE A 131 5.92 -22.26 -20.51
CA ILE A 131 5.83 -23.72 -20.58
C ILE A 131 5.51 -24.31 -19.21
N ASP A 132 6.20 -23.84 -18.17
CA ASP A 132 6.01 -24.33 -16.80
C ASP A 132 4.64 -23.88 -16.25
N CYS A 133 4.20 -22.66 -16.60
CA CYS A 133 2.89 -22.14 -16.21
C CYS A 133 1.72 -22.98 -16.78
N LEU A 134 1.85 -23.48 -18.00
CA LEU A 134 0.80 -24.28 -18.64
C LEU A 134 0.79 -25.75 -18.16
N ARG A 135 1.90 -26.24 -17.61
CA ARG A 135 2.01 -27.57 -17.00
C ARG A 135 1.63 -27.61 -15.52
N TYR A 136 1.37 -26.46 -14.93
CA TYR A 136 1.04 -26.37 -13.51
C TYR A 136 -0.34 -26.99 -13.24
N GLU A 137 -0.35 -28.10 -12.50
CA GLU A 137 -1.55 -28.76 -11.98
C GLU A 137 -1.82 -28.34 -10.53
#